data_3999c3148ff30355ba3a42619863bea2
#
_entry.id   3999c3148ff30355ba3a42619863bea2
#
_cell.length_a   1.000
_cell.length_b   1.000
_cell.length_c   1.000
_cell.angle_alpha   90.00
_cell.angle_beta   90.00
_cell.angle_gamma   90.00
#
_symmetry.space_group_name_H-M   'P 1'
#
loop_
_entity.id
_entity.type
_entity.pdbx_description
1 polymer ?
#
loop_
_entity_poly.entity_id
_entity_poly.type
_entity_poly.pdbx_seq_one_letter_code
_entity_poly.pdbx_strand_id
1 'polypeptide(L)' 'MMPIQEDRVIFRPELQQLLHVSSETIRRWLLASKLPTPDVALTRKTVGWKRSTLERAGIRLA' A
#
# COMPACT_ATOMS: atom_id res chain seq x y z
N MET A 1 -22.39 -16.72 5.55
CA MET A 1 -21.57 -15.86 6.15
C MET A 1 -20.54 -15.29 5.25
N MET A 2 -20.31 -14.11 5.45
CA MET A 2 -19.46 -13.43 4.61
C MET A 2 -18.04 -13.63 4.99
N PRO A 3 -17.22 -13.95 4.11
CA PRO A 3 -15.83 -14.10 4.46
C PRO A 3 -15.27 -12.77 4.88
N ILE A 4 -14.30 -12.86 5.74
CA ILE A 4 -13.62 -11.71 6.20
C ILE A 4 -12.76 -11.16 5.10
N GLN A 5 -12.70 -9.85 5.02
CA GLN A 5 -11.89 -9.21 4.04
C GLN A 5 -10.46 -9.23 4.47
N GLU A 6 -9.78 -10.30 4.21
CA GLU A 6 -8.41 -10.40 4.63
C GLU A 6 -7.47 -9.65 3.74
N ASP A 7 -7.92 -9.33 2.54
CA ASP A 7 -7.04 -8.72 1.56
C ASP A 7 -7.57 -7.35 1.19
N ARG A 8 -7.89 -6.55 2.20
CA ARG A 8 -8.44 -5.24 1.91
C ARG A 8 -7.38 -4.35 1.30
N VAL A 9 -7.83 -3.37 0.55
CA VAL A 9 -6.94 -2.43 -0.12
C VAL A 9 -6.53 -1.35 0.86
N ILE A 10 -5.24 -1.06 0.88
CA ILE A 10 -4.69 -0.01 1.72
C ILE A 10 -4.24 1.11 0.82
N PHE A 11 -4.88 2.26 0.95
CA PHE A 11 -4.55 3.42 0.13
C PHE A 11 -3.39 4.18 0.74
N ARG A 12 -2.82 5.10 -0.04
CA ARG A 12 -1.62 5.81 0.39
C ARG A 12 -1.73 6.47 1.76
N PRO A 13 -2.80 7.23 2.05
CA PRO A 13 -2.86 7.87 3.36
C PRO A 13 -2.80 6.89 4.51
N GLU A 14 -3.49 5.76 4.37
CA GLU A 14 -3.46 4.75 5.40
C GLU A 14 -2.08 4.10 5.49
N LEU A 15 -1.46 3.85 4.35
CA LEU A 15 -0.13 3.25 4.34
C LEU A 15 0.88 4.17 5.03
N GLN A 16 0.76 5.48 4.80
CA GLN A 16 1.64 6.42 5.48
C GLN A 16 1.52 6.30 6.99
N GLN A 17 0.30 6.16 7.49
CA GLN A 17 0.09 6.03 8.91
C GLN A 17 0.60 4.70 9.46
N LEU A 18 0.37 3.64 8.73
CA LEU A 18 0.80 2.31 9.17
C LEU A 18 2.31 2.21 9.23
N LEU A 19 3.00 2.85 8.30
CA LEU A 19 4.44 2.78 8.24
C LEU A 19 5.13 3.97 8.90
N HIS A 20 4.33 4.96 9.34
CA HIS A 20 4.86 6.18 9.95
C HIS A 20 5.83 6.89 9.04
N VAL A 21 5.45 7.05 7.78
CA VAL A 21 6.27 7.75 6.81
C VAL A 21 5.46 8.84 6.12
N SER A 22 6.15 9.76 5.46
CA SER A 22 5.49 10.84 4.76
C SER A 22 5.09 10.41 3.37
N SER A 23 4.23 11.21 2.71
CA SER A 23 3.84 10.91 1.36
C SER A 23 5.03 11.00 0.40
N GLU A 24 5.98 11.86 0.72
CA GLU A 24 7.19 11.99 -0.09
C GLU A 24 7.99 10.70 -0.05
N THR A 25 8.07 10.06 1.10
CA THR A 25 8.78 8.81 1.24
C THR A 25 8.09 7.72 0.40
N ILE A 26 6.76 7.67 0.46
CA ILE A 26 6.01 6.70 -0.35
C ILE A 26 6.30 6.93 -1.83
N ARG A 27 6.29 8.19 -2.25
CA ARG A 27 6.53 8.51 -3.64
C ARG A 27 7.93 8.06 -4.06
N ARG A 28 8.92 8.32 -3.24
CA ARG A 28 10.29 7.92 -3.56
C ARG A 28 10.43 6.41 -3.63
N TRP A 29 9.76 5.70 -2.74
CA TRP A 29 9.81 4.25 -2.76
C TRP A 29 9.16 3.68 -4.02
N LEU A 30 8.09 4.31 -4.49
CA LEU A 30 7.46 3.88 -5.74
C LEU A 30 8.41 4.09 -6.91
N LEU A 31 9.07 5.24 -6.97
CA LEU A 31 9.99 5.54 -8.06
C LEU A 31 11.21 4.63 -8.02
N ALA A 32 11.63 4.23 -6.83
CA ALA A 32 12.78 3.37 -6.68
C ALA A 32 12.43 1.88 -6.75
N SER A 33 11.18 1.58 -7.04
CA SER A 33 10.69 0.20 -7.11
C SER A 33 10.84 -0.54 -5.80
N LYS A 34 10.82 0.18 -4.69
CA LYS A 34 10.85 -0.45 -3.37
C LYS A 34 9.47 -0.86 -2.91
N LEU A 35 8.44 -0.28 -3.51
CA LEU A 35 7.08 -0.70 -3.28
C LEU A 35 6.60 -1.47 -4.49
N PRO A 36 5.71 -2.45 -4.30
CA PRO A 36 5.16 -3.17 -5.44
C PRO A 36 4.25 -2.28 -6.24
N THR A 37 3.93 -2.74 -7.45
CA THR A 37 2.98 -2.02 -8.29
C THR A 37 1.63 -1.99 -7.60
N PRO A 38 0.96 -0.84 -7.55
CA PRO A 38 -0.34 -0.76 -6.89
C PRO A 38 -1.35 -1.68 -7.55
N ASP A 39 -2.18 -2.32 -6.73
CA ASP A 39 -3.25 -3.15 -7.24
C ASP A 39 -4.43 -2.31 -7.72
N VAL A 40 -4.57 -1.12 -7.14
CA VAL A 40 -5.63 -0.20 -7.50
C VAL A 40 -5.00 1.13 -7.82
N ALA A 41 -5.33 1.69 -8.96
CA ALA A 41 -4.79 2.99 -9.36
C ALA A 41 -5.90 3.76 -10.06
N LEU A 42 -6.67 4.49 -9.29
CA LEU A 42 -7.78 5.27 -9.83
C LEU A 42 -7.29 6.58 -10.41
N THR A 43 -6.37 7.22 -9.72
CA THR A 43 -5.72 8.42 -10.21
C THR A 43 -4.27 8.34 -9.77
N ARG A 44 -3.47 9.34 -10.16
CA ARG A 44 -2.07 9.37 -9.73
C ARG A 44 -1.93 9.39 -8.22
N LYS A 45 -2.88 10.05 -7.56
CA LYS A 45 -2.80 10.20 -6.11
C LYS A 45 -3.62 9.16 -5.37
N THR A 46 -4.54 8.51 -6.06
CA THR A 46 -5.40 7.53 -5.42
C THR A 46 -4.97 6.15 -5.85
N VAL A 47 -3.94 5.67 -5.21
CA VAL A 47 -3.42 4.33 -5.46
C VAL A 47 -3.46 3.54 -4.17
N GLY A 48 -3.63 2.24 -4.31
CA GLY A 48 -3.73 1.36 -3.16
C GLY A 48 -3.14 0.01 -3.46
N TRP A 49 -2.83 -0.71 -2.40
CA TRP A 49 -2.27 -2.05 -2.49
C TRP A 49 -3.10 -2.99 -1.66
N LYS A 50 -3.22 -4.22 -2.12
CA LYS A 50 -3.81 -5.23 -1.28
C LYS A 50 -2.83 -5.56 -0.17
N ARG A 51 -3.38 -5.91 0.98
CA ARG A 51 -2.52 -6.22 2.12
C ARG A 51 -1.56 -7.36 1.79
N SER A 52 -2.05 -8.39 1.10
CA SER A 52 -1.20 -9.51 0.75
C SER A 52 -0.07 -9.10 -0.18
N THR A 53 -0.33 -8.15 -1.08
CA THR A 53 0.70 -7.66 -1.97
C THR A 53 1.83 -7.01 -1.18
N LEU A 54 1.47 -6.21 -0.19
CA LEU A 54 2.47 -5.55 0.64
C LEU A 54 3.25 -6.57 1.47
N GLU A 55 2.57 -7.56 2.00
CA GLU A 55 3.24 -8.57 2.80
C GLU A 55 4.19 -9.39 1.96
N ARG A 56 3.81 -9.71 0.74
CA ARG A 56 4.69 -10.46 -0.15
C ARG A 56 5.91 -9.64 -0.53
N ALA A 57 5.78 -8.34 -0.54
CA ALA A 57 6.92 -7.47 -0.84
C ALA A 57 7.81 -7.27 0.37
N GLY A 58 7.49 -7.88 1.49
CA GLY A 58 8.30 -7.76 2.69
C GLY A 58 7.98 -6.54 3.52
N ILE A 59 6.86 -5.87 3.25
CA ILE A 59 6.49 -4.69 4.00
C ILE A 59 5.63 -5.13 5.17
N ARG A 60 6.10 -4.81 6.37
CA ARG A 60 5.38 -5.19 7.56
C ARG A 60 4.37 -4.14 7.92
N LEU A 61 3.14 -4.57 8.04
CA LEU A 61 2.08 -3.70 8.53
C LEU A 61 1.85 -4.04 9.99
N ALA A 62 1.97 -3.08 10.80
CA ALA A 62 1.94 -3.29 12.25
C ALA A 62 0.60 -3.86 12.75
#